data_3e2031dc9aec274955232e2b85242129
#
_entry.id   3e2031dc9aec274955232e2b85242129
#
_cell.length_a   1.000
_cell.length_b   1.000
_cell.length_c   1.000
_cell.angle_alpha   90.00
_cell.angle_beta   90.00
_cell.angle_gamma   90.00
#
_symmetry.space_group_name_H-M   'P 1'
#
loop_
_entity.id
_entity.type
_entity.pdbx_description
1 polymer ?
#
loop_
_entity_poly.entity_id
_entity_poly.type
_entity_poly.pdbx_seq_one_letter_code
_entity_poly.pdbx_strand_id
1 'polypeptide(L)'
;MSKNIPKKIDKEDPLRKIEKIKIATSALVRKKDFNGAVNKILEGLNGLPNNAELYLCLGQIYEASKNWKSAIENYFLAIKINPQMVEPPKGLTRCLSVNHDFSLNKKILLECIELNPENFEFNLALGNFYAKQYEINKSISYFEKSFSLIPNSLVKDILKIEVFSSLMFGMNYTEDFSYDLYSKYSKEYGDISEIIFKPYDNWPWLNNLKNGDKIRVGFVSGDFKNHPVAFFLENVLKNFDKEKFELYAYSTISFEDETTKRLKQYFDQWLNFGGLSGENVAKKVREDKIHILIDLSGHTAGNALGLFAYKSAPIQVSWLGYFASTALKQMDYILVDKYGVKREEEKYFSEKVIYLPDTRLCFSEPQIEFNENNSIPFDKNSYITFGSYQNISKVTDEVLKAWSEILSKTINSRMRIQFPQIDLESQRKDFENRLISFGIDLSRIDLCPKSSREEYLKSYSEVDIVLDTFPYNGGTTTCEAMYMGVPIVTIEGNNIISRQTGGFLSLVGLIDWIAKDKEDYVKKAIGLSEDIISIREIRKSLRNKMKTSPIMDCEMFTRNFEDALLIMINKRLGNENE
;
A
#
# COMPACT_ATOMS: atom_id res chain seq x y z
N MET A 1 26.89 42.80 70.59
CA MET A 1 27.51 42.17 69.39
C MET A 1 26.68 40.94 69.01
N SER A 2 25.69 41.10 68.11
CA SER A 2 24.90 39.98 67.57
C SER A 2 25.55 39.53 66.30
N LYS A 3 26.01 38.28 66.27
CA LYS A 3 26.59 37.63 65.07
C LYS A 3 25.45 37.29 64.08
N ASN A 4 25.41 38.01 62.96
CA ASN A 4 24.64 37.61 61.78
C ASN A 4 25.26 36.32 61.17
N ILE A 5 24.57 35.20 61.35
CA ILE A 5 24.87 33.95 60.61
C ILE A 5 24.18 34.09 59.26
N PRO A 6 24.92 33.99 58.12
CA PRO A 6 24.26 33.99 56.81
C PRO A 6 23.45 32.70 56.64
N LYS A 7 22.14 32.85 56.35
CA LYS A 7 21.30 31.70 55.92
C LYS A 7 21.94 31.04 54.74
N LYS A 8 22.38 29.78 54.88
CA LYS A 8 22.71 28.88 53.77
C LYS A 8 21.47 28.77 52.91
N ILE A 9 21.51 29.32 51.73
CA ILE A 9 20.52 29.02 50.70
C ILE A 9 20.82 27.57 50.30
N ASP A 10 20.02 26.63 50.81
CA ASP A 10 20.02 25.23 50.35
C ASP A 10 19.60 25.27 48.88
N LYS A 11 20.57 25.21 48.00
CA LYS A 11 20.32 24.99 46.56
C LYS A 11 19.74 23.57 46.44
N GLU A 12 18.44 23.50 46.24
CA GLU A 12 17.74 22.22 45.95
C GLU A 12 18.53 21.46 44.86
N ASP A 13 18.80 20.17 45.12
CA ASP A 13 19.48 19.29 44.19
C ASP A 13 18.77 19.32 42.81
N PRO A 14 19.46 19.66 41.72
CA PRO A 14 18.88 19.72 40.37
C PRO A 14 18.09 18.46 39.98
N LEU A 15 18.52 17.26 40.39
CA LEU A 15 17.83 15.99 40.14
C LEU A 15 16.47 15.94 40.87
N ARG A 16 16.41 16.36 42.13
CA ARG A 16 15.13 16.43 42.86
C ARG A 16 14.16 17.45 42.28
N LYS A 17 14.69 18.57 41.77
CA LYS A 17 13.87 19.58 41.08
C LYS A 17 13.25 19.03 39.80
N ILE A 18 14.01 18.33 38.98
CA ILE A 18 13.53 17.69 37.73
C ILE A 18 12.44 16.69 38.08
N GLU A 19 12.65 15.83 39.08
CA GLU A 19 11.69 14.79 39.46
C GLU A 19 10.34 15.40 39.92
N LYS A 20 10.38 16.46 40.72
CA LYS A 20 9.15 17.18 41.11
C LYS A 20 8.39 17.75 39.90
N ILE A 21 9.11 18.31 38.92
CA ILE A 21 8.52 18.83 37.69
C ILE A 21 7.86 17.70 36.93
N LYS A 22 8.54 16.56 36.71
CA LYS A 22 8.01 15.38 36.01
C LYS A 22 6.74 14.83 36.66
N ILE A 23 6.70 14.71 37.98
CA ILE A 23 5.52 14.25 38.74
C ILE A 23 4.34 15.22 38.54
N ALA A 24 4.58 16.52 38.72
CA ALA A 24 3.53 17.55 38.54
C ALA A 24 2.98 17.55 37.11
N THR A 25 3.86 17.45 36.15
CA THR A 25 3.52 17.39 34.70
C THR A 25 2.70 16.15 34.37
N SER A 26 3.10 14.97 34.85
CA SER A 26 2.36 13.73 34.64
C SER A 26 0.93 13.78 35.17
N ALA A 27 0.72 14.47 36.30
CA ALA A 27 -0.62 14.69 36.86
C ALA A 27 -1.50 15.58 35.95
N LEU A 28 -0.91 16.60 35.32
CA LEU A 28 -1.61 17.45 34.33
C LEU A 28 -1.96 16.71 33.05
N VAL A 29 -1.03 15.92 32.51
CA VAL A 29 -1.26 15.09 31.32
C VAL A 29 -2.40 14.08 31.54
N ARG A 30 -2.46 13.43 32.72
CA ARG A 30 -3.58 12.53 33.07
C ARG A 30 -4.93 13.23 33.06
N LYS A 31 -4.96 14.53 33.40
CA LYS A 31 -6.16 15.37 33.33
C LYS A 31 -6.42 15.96 31.95
N LYS A 32 -5.59 15.63 30.96
CA LYS A 32 -5.60 16.20 29.60
C LYS A 32 -5.34 17.71 29.56
N ASP A 33 -4.76 18.27 30.59
CA ASP A 33 -4.30 19.66 30.60
C ASP A 33 -2.89 19.74 30.01
N PHE A 34 -2.81 19.65 28.70
CA PHE A 34 -1.54 19.67 27.99
C PHE A 34 -0.86 21.03 28.04
N ASN A 35 -1.63 22.14 28.04
CA ASN A 35 -1.07 23.48 28.11
C ASN A 35 -0.45 23.75 29.48
N GLY A 36 -1.12 23.38 30.57
CA GLY A 36 -0.57 23.46 31.92
C GLY A 36 0.70 22.61 32.08
N ALA A 37 0.71 21.40 31.47
CA ALA A 37 1.87 20.51 31.45
C ALA A 37 3.07 21.14 30.73
N VAL A 38 2.86 21.70 29.52
CA VAL A 38 3.90 22.42 28.76
C VAL A 38 4.47 23.59 29.56
N ASN A 39 3.62 24.47 30.12
CA ASN A 39 4.06 25.63 30.92
C ASN A 39 4.92 25.20 32.11
N LYS A 40 4.55 24.10 32.77
CA LYS A 40 5.30 23.57 33.91
C LYS A 40 6.70 23.10 33.54
N ILE A 41 6.87 22.46 32.38
CA ILE A 41 8.19 22.10 31.89
C ILE A 41 9.00 23.33 31.46
N LEU A 42 8.37 24.31 30.78
CA LEU A 42 9.05 25.56 30.37
C LEU A 42 9.55 26.36 31.57
N GLU A 43 8.80 26.43 32.69
CA GLU A 43 9.28 26.98 33.95
C GLU A 43 10.57 26.27 34.44
N GLY A 44 10.60 24.94 34.29
CA GLY A 44 11.79 24.15 34.63
C GLY A 44 13.00 24.47 33.74
N LEU A 45 12.76 24.61 32.44
CA LEU A 45 13.80 24.93 31.46
C LEU A 45 14.38 26.34 31.64
N ASN A 46 13.63 27.31 32.18
CA ASN A 46 14.17 28.64 32.53
C ASN A 46 15.34 28.53 33.53
N GLY A 47 15.32 27.55 34.42
CA GLY A 47 16.43 27.29 35.37
C GLY A 47 17.43 26.25 34.89
N LEU A 48 17.10 25.43 33.87
CA LEU A 48 17.89 24.32 33.37
C LEU A 48 17.76 24.22 31.82
N PRO A 49 18.26 25.22 31.08
CA PRO A 49 17.98 25.33 29.62
C PRO A 49 18.55 24.19 28.77
N ASN A 50 19.60 23.51 29.24
CA ASN A 50 20.22 22.39 28.53
C ASN A 50 19.89 21.04 29.20
N ASN A 51 18.64 20.81 29.57
CA ASN A 51 18.25 19.56 30.20
C ASN A 51 17.48 18.65 29.23
N ALA A 52 18.13 17.58 28.79
CA ALA A 52 17.58 16.64 27.83
C ALA A 52 16.28 15.93 28.32
N GLU A 53 16.16 15.65 29.63
CA GLU A 53 14.97 15.02 30.20
C GLU A 53 13.73 15.91 30.14
N LEU A 54 13.90 17.21 30.33
CA LEU A 54 12.78 18.16 30.23
C LEU A 54 12.32 18.32 28.77
N TYR A 55 13.25 18.32 27.80
CA TYR A 55 12.89 18.29 26.37
C TYR A 55 12.24 16.97 25.97
N LEU A 56 12.70 15.81 26.49
CA LEU A 56 11.99 14.54 26.34
C LEU A 56 10.54 14.64 26.82
N CYS A 57 10.31 15.21 28.02
CA CYS A 57 8.95 15.40 28.55
C CYS A 57 8.09 16.30 27.66
N LEU A 58 8.65 17.41 27.12
CA LEU A 58 7.93 18.23 26.11
C LEU A 58 7.56 17.45 24.87
N GLY A 59 8.50 16.67 24.33
CA GLY A 59 8.25 15.79 23.19
C GLY A 59 7.07 14.85 23.45
N GLN A 60 7.05 14.18 24.60
CA GLN A 60 5.97 13.27 25.00
C GLN A 60 4.61 13.97 25.19
N ILE A 61 4.59 15.18 25.75
CA ILE A 61 3.36 15.98 25.92
C ILE A 61 2.80 16.38 24.56
N TYR A 62 3.66 16.89 23.67
CA TYR A 62 3.25 17.29 22.32
C TYR A 62 2.83 16.08 21.47
N GLU A 63 3.48 14.93 21.60
CA GLU A 63 3.06 13.67 20.97
C GLU A 63 1.65 13.27 21.45
N ALA A 64 1.41 13.28 22.77
CA ALA A 64 0.11 12.95 23.36
C ALA A 64 -1.01 13.92 22.94
N SER A 65 -0.68 15.19 22.69
CA SER A 65 -1.61 16.21 22.15
C SER A 65 -1.71 16.21 20.61
N LYS A 66 -1.01 15.29 19.91
CA LYS A 66 -0.93 15.20 18.44
C LYS A 66 -0.33 16.44 17.76
N ASN A 67 0.43 17.23 18.48
CA ASN A 67 1.23 18.32 17.91
C ASN A 67 2.58 17.76 17.43
N TRP A 68 2.54 17.10 16.29
CA TRP A 68 3.68 16.34 15.74
C TRP A 68 4.92 17.21 15.50
N LYS A 69 4.74 18.43 15.00
CA LYS A 69 5.83 19.36 14.74
C LYS A 69 6.61 19.72 16.00
N SER A 70 5.91 20.18 17.04
CA SER A 70 6.56 20.51 18.31
C SER A 70 7.13 19.28 19.01
N ALA A 71 6.50 18.10 18.86
CA ALA A 71 7.04 16.85 19.37
C ALA A 71 8.40 16.52 18.74
N ILE A 72 8.49 16.59 17.39
CA ILE A 72 9.72 16.37 16.63
C ILE A 72 10.82 17.31 17.09
N GLU A 73 10.54 18.62 17.18
CA GLU A 73 11.51 19.63 17.60
C GLU A 73 12.08 19.33 18.99
N ASN A 74 11.23 18.96 19.96
CA ASN A 74 11.65 18.73 21.33
C ASN A 74 12.38 17.38 21.51
N TYR A 75 11.95 16.31 20.85
CA TYR A 75 12.71 15.06 20.84
C TYR A 75 14.09 15.25 20.22
N PHE A 76 14.17 15.99 19.12
CA PHE A 76 15.43 16.28 18.45
C PHE A 76 16.37 17.12 19.33
N LEU A 77 15.87 18.12 20.05
CA LEU A 77 16.65 18.88 21.03
C LEU A 77 17.17 17.97 22.16
N ALA A 78 16.34 17.05 22.68
CA ALA A 78 16.79 16.09 23.67
C ALA A 78 17.95 15.23 23.18
N ILE A 79 17.90 14.77 21.91
CA ILE A 79 18.96 14.00 21.28
C ILE A 79 20.23 14.84 21.08
N LYS A 80 20.11 16.09 20.66
CA LYS A 80 21.27 17.00 20.51
C LYS A 80 21.99 17.24 21.84
N ILE A 81 21.25 17.35 22.93
CA ILE A 81 21.82 17.58 24.26
C ILE A 81 22.45 16.29 24.81
N ASN A 82 21.79 15.16 24.64
CA ASN A 82 22.28 13.85 25.08
C ASN A 82 21.96 12.75 24.05
N PRO A 83 22.86 12.49 23.08
CA PRO A 83 22.65 11.51 22.03
C PRO A 83 22.53 10.06 22.51
N GLN A 84 22.93 9.77 23.74
CA GLN A 84 22.91 8.40 24.32
C GLN A 84 21.58 8.06 25.01
N MET A 85 20.61 8.96 25.05
CA MET A 85 19.28 8.66 25.62
C MET A 85 18.54 7.66 24.73
N VAL A 86 17.88 6.68 25.36
CA VAL A 86 17.17 5.60 24.67
C VAL A 86 15.76 6.03 24.22
N GLU A 87 15.05 6.84 25.02
CA GLU A 87 13.64 7.16 24.78
C GLU A 87 13.39 8.21 23.66
N PRO A 88 14.19 9.33 23.57
CA PRO A 88 13.94 10.33 22.54
C PRO A 88 14.00 9.80 21.09
N PRO A 89 14.92 8.89 20.70
CA PRO A 89 14.92 8.27 19.37
C PRO A 89 13.59 7.60 19.02
N LYS A 90 13.01 6.81 19.93
CA LYS A 90 11.73 6.12 19.73
C LYS A 90 10.58 7.11 19.52
N GLY A 91 10.50 8.15 20.34
CA GLY A 91 9.50 9.20 20.22
C GLY A 91 9.64 9.97 18.90
N LEU A 92 10.87 10.36 18.56
CA LEU A 92 11.16 11.06 17.32
C LEU A 92 10.74 10.26 16.09
N THR A 93 11.15 8.99 16.00
CA THR A 93 10.87 8.14 14.81
C THR A 93 9.36 7.89 14.65
N ARG A 94 8.60 7.70 15.76
CA ARG A 94 7.13 7.64 15.72
C ARG A 94 6.52 8.92 15.16
N CYS A 95 6.96 10.10 15.62
CA CYS A 95 6.45 11.37 15.13
C CYS A 95 6.81 11.64 13.66
N LEU A 96 8.04 11.29 13.24
CA LEU A 96 8.45 11.40 11.84
C LEU A 96 7.66 10.47 10.91
N SER A 97 7.22 9.31 11.39
CA SER A 97 6.45 8.36 10.57
C SER A 97 5.07 8.89 10.16
N VAL A 98 4.49 9.81 10.92
CA VAL A 98 3.20 10.45 10.65
C VAL A 98 3.35 11.88 10.11
N ASN A 99 4.56 12.42 10.07
CA ASN A 99 4.84 13.74 9.50
C ASN A 99 4.97 13.64 7.98
N HIS A 100 4.29 14.51 7.26
CA HIS A 100 4.26 14.52 5.78
C HIS A 100 5.34 15.43 5.14
N ASP A 101 6.17 16.09 5.95
CA ASP A 101 7.31 16.85 5.45
C ASP A 101 8.54 15.94 5.24
N PHE A 102 8.61 15.34 4.07
CA PHE A 102 9.66 14.37 3.73
C PHE A 102 11.06 15.00 3.73
N SER A 103 11.19 16.26 3.33
CA SER A 103 12.49 16.96 3.31
C SER A 103 13.02 17.17 4.72
N LEU A 104 12.17 17.65 5.61
CA LEU A 104 12.50 17.82 7.03
C LEU A 104 12.81 16.49 7.70
N ASN A 105 12.01 15.46 7.45
CA ASN A 105 12.21 14.12 8.01
C ASN A 105 13.60 13.57 7.65
N LYS A 106 13.96 13.63 6.36
CA LYS A 106 15.28 13.18 5.89
C LYS A 106 16.41 13.93 6.58
N LYS A 107 16.34 15.26 6.62
CA LYS A 107 17.36 16.11 7.25
C LYS A 107 17.56 15.74 8.72
N ILE A 108 16.47 15.63 9.50
CA ILE A 108 16.54 15.30 10.92
C ILE A 108 17.15 13.90 11.13
N LEU A 109 16.73 12.90 10.36
CA LEU A 109 17.24 11.54 10.50
C LEU A 109 18.75 11.45 10.20
N LEU A 110 19.22 12.15 9.17
CA LEU A 110 20.64 12.20 8.84
C LEU A 110 21.44 12.87 9.97
N GLU A 111 20.99 14.02 10.50
CA GLU A 111 21.64 14.66 11.66
C GLU A 111 21.64 13.74 12.90
N CYS A 112 20.56 12.99 13.16
CA CYS A 112 20.51 12.03 14.26
C CYS A 112 21.53 10.88 14.10
N ILE A 113 21.71 10.37 12.87
CA ILE A 113 22.72 9.32 12.58
C ILE A 113 24.14 9.87 12.77
N GLU A 114 24.41 11.12 12.38
CA GLU A 114 25.72 11.77 12.64
C GLU A 114 26.00 11.88 14.13
N LEU A 115 24.99 12.22 14.95
CA LEU A 115 25.11 12.34 16.41
C LEU A 115 25.27 10.98 17.12
N ASN A 116 24.64 9.92 16.60
CA ASN A 116 24.68 8.58 17.18
C ASN A 116 24.59 7.50 16.09
N PRO A 117 25.73 7.18 15.40
CA PRO A 117 25.77 6.22 14.30
C PRO A 117 25.40 4.79 14.67
N GLU A 118 25.54 4.42 15.94
CA GLU A 118 25.27 3.08 16.46
C GLU A 118 23.80 2.92 16.95
N ASN A 119 22.98 3.94 16.79
CA ASN A 119 21.57 3.83 17.13
C ASN A 119 20.80 3.12 16.01
N PHE A 120 20.28 1.92 16.29
CA PHE A 120 19.55 1.13 15.30
C PHE A 120 18.24 1.77 14.86
N GLU A 121 17.56 2.52 15.74
CA GLU A 121 16.24 3.11 15.46
C GLU A 121 16.32 4.20 14.39
N PHE A 122 17.40 5.01 14.36
CA PHE A 122 17.61 6.01 13.31
C PHE A 122 17.89 5.37 11.96
N ASN A 123 18.72 4.30 11.95
CA ASN A 123 18.97 3.54 10.73
C ASN A 123 17.70 2.86 10.23
N LEU A 124 16.88 2.26 11.13
CA LEU A 124 15.59 1.68 10.81
C LEU A 124 14.63 2.72 10.23
N ALA A 125 14.54 3.90 10.87
CA ALA A 125 13.64 4.97 10.43
C ALA A 125 14.06 5.54 9.07
N LEU A 126 15.37 5.68 8.81
CA LEU A 126 15.85 6.16 7.50
C LEU A 126 15.68 5.08 6.42
N GLY A 127 15.85 3.79 6.76
CA GLY A 127 15.49 2.68 5.89
C GLY A 127 14.01 2.72 5.49
N ASN A 128 13.12 2.89 6.46
CA ASN A 128 11.67 3.05 6.22
C ASN A 128 11.36 4.31 5.39
N PHE A 129 12.08 5.40 5.61
CA PHE A 129 11.94 6.62 4.82
C PHE A 129 12.25 6.34 3.34
N TYR A 130 13.40 5.71 3.05
CA TYR A 130 13.77 5.37 1.68
C TYR A 130 12.85 4.31 1.05
N ALA A 131 12.34 3.34 1.83
CA ALA A 131 11.35 2.38 1.36
C ALA A 131 10.06 3.07 0.87
N LYS A 132 9.57 4.07 1.62
CA LYS A 132 8.40 4.88 1.24
C LYS A 132 8.63 5.75 -0.01
N GLN A 133 9.89 6.04 -0.33
CA GLN A 133 10.28 6.74 -1.57
C GLN A 133 10.65 5.77 -2.70
N TYR A 134 10.50 4.46 -2.47
CA TYR A 134 10.88 3.37 -3.39
C TYR A 134 12.37 3.38 -3.80
N GLU A 135 13.22 4.05 -3.01
CA GLU A 135 14.70 3.99 -3.13
C GLU A 135 15.22 2.71 -2.46
N ILE A 136 14.88 1.56 -3.02
CA ILE A 136 15.02 0.24 -2.36
C ILE A 136 16.46 -0.08 -1.98
N ASN A 137 17.44 0.17 -2.86
CA ASN A 137 18.84 -0.11 -2.57
C ASN A 137 19.36 0.68 -1.36
N LYS A 138 18.99 1.97 -1.23
CA LYS A 138 19.32 2.77 -0.04
C LYS A 138 18.58 2.24 1.20
N SER A 139 17.31 1.90 1.05
CA SER A 139 16.51 1.33 2.11
C SER A 139 17.14 0.06 2.68
N ILE A 140 17.56 -0.87 1.83
CA ILE A 140 18.24 -2.13 2.21
C ILE A 140 19.52 -1.81 3.00
N SER A 141 20.37 -0.91 2.53
CA SER A 141 21.63 -0.56 3.20
C SER A 141 21.41 -0.09 4.64
N TYR A 142 20.41 0.77 4.87
CA TYR A 142 20.08 1.24 6.21
C TYR A 142 19.43 0.17 7.08
N PHE A 143 18.61 -0.72 6.52
CA PHE A 143 18.06 -1.84 7.26
C PHE A 143 19.14 -2.86 7.67
N GLU A 144 20.06 -3.21 6.77
CA GLU A 144 21.17 -4.10 7.10
C GLU A 144 22.04 -3.50 8.22
N LYS A 145 22.34 -2.19 8.16
CA LYS A 145 23.05 -1.48 9.23
C LYS A 145 22.25 -1.54 10.54
N SER A 146 20.94 -1.24 10.52
CA SER A 146 20.08 -1.33 11.70
C SER A 146 20.13 -2.73 12.32
N PHE A 147 19.94 -3.77 11.52
CA PHE A 147 19.92 -5.15 12.02
C PHE A 147 21.29 -5.61 12.54
N SER A 148 22.41 -5.08 12.03
CA SER A 148 23.73 -5.38 12.55
C SER A 148 23.94 -4.85 13.98
N LEU A 149 23.21 -3.79 14.36
CA LEU A 149 23.27 -3.14 15.68
C LEU A 149 22.35 -3.77 16.72
N ILE A 150 21.42 -4.62 16.32
CA ILE A 150 20.47 -5.30 17.24
C ILE A 150 20.99 -6.70 17.54
N PRO A 151 21.13 -7.09 18.83
CA PRO A 151 21.42 -8.48 19.21
C PRO A 151 20.37 -9.47 18.67
N ASN A 152 20.78 -10.69 18.38
CA ASN A 152 19.85 -11.76 17.97
C ASN A 152 18.81 -12.02 19.07
N SER A 153 17.55 -11.82 18.73
CA SER A 153 16.42 -11.89 19.66
C SER A 153 15.10 -11.94 18.90
N LEU A 154 14.03 -12.36 19.56
CA LEU A 154 12.68 -12.33 19.01
C LEU A 154 12.25 -10.91 18.58
N VAL A 155 12.71 -9.87 19.29
CA VAL A 155 12.44 -8.47 18.91
C VAL A 155 13.06 -8.15 17.55
N LYS A 156 14.29 -8.59 17.28
CA LYS A 156 14.94 -8.43 15.98
C LYS A 156 14.17 -9.16 14.88
N ASP A 157 13.69 -10.35 15.14
CA ASP A 157 12.93 -11.16 14.18
C ASP A 157 11.58 -10.50 13.84
N ILE A 158 10.87 -9.96 14.83
CA ILE A 158 9.64 -9.19 14.62
C ILE A 158 9.91 -7.96 13.74
N LEU A 159 10.96 -7.18 14.04
CA LEU A 159 11.33 -6.02 13.24
C LEU A 159 11.70 -6.41 11.81
N LYS A 160 12.40 -7.53 11.62
CA LYS A 160 12.72 -8.04 10.28
C LYS A 160 11.47 -8.39 9.48
N ILE A 161 10.48 -9.04 10.07
CA ILE A 161 9.21 -9.36 9.38
C ILE A 161 8.52 -8.09 8.87
N GLU A 162 8.40 -7.05 9.70
CA GLU A 162 7.78 -5.79 9.31
C GLU A 162 8.55 -5.11 8.17
N VAL A 163 9.88 -5.07 8.28
CA VAL A 163 10.76 -4.47 7.27
C VAL A 163 10.72 -5.23 5.96
N PHE A 164 10.83 -6.57 5.99
CA PHE A 164 10.81 -7.38 4.78
C PHE A 164 9.47 -7.30 4.07
N SER A 165 8.36 -7.26 4.82
CA SER A 165 7.02 -7.00 4.25
C SER A 165 7.00 -5.67 3.47
N SER A 166 7.52 -4.59 4.06
CA SER A 166 7.60 -3.28 3.42
C SER A 166 8.56 -3.27 2.21
N LEU A 167 9.71 -3.95 2.31
CA LEU A 167 10.66 -4.07 1.20
C LEU A 167 10.08 -4.83 0.02
N MET A 168 9.47 -6.00 0.26
CA MET A 168 8.86 -6.81 -0.79
C MET A 168 7.73 -6.06 -1.50
N PHE A 169 6.94 -5.27 -0.76
CA PHE A 169 5.98 -4.38 -1.38
C PHE A 169 6.66 -3.32 -2.24
N GLY A 170 7.66 -2.61 -1.70
CA GLY A 170 8.38 -1.52 -2.37
C GLY A 170 9.13 -1.96 -3.61
N MET A 171 9.70 -3.18 -3.63
CA MET A 171 10.41 -3.71 -4.80
C MET A 171 9.56 -3.72 -6.06
N ASN A 172 8.24 -3.87 -5.94
CA ASN A 172 7.33 -3.85 -7.10
C ASN A 172 7.18 -2.46 -7.73
N TYR A 173 7.68 -1.40 -7.09
CA TYR A 173 7.67 -0.03 -7.63
C TYR A 173 8.98 0.36 -8.33
N THR A 174 9.99 -0.50 -8.30
CA THR A 174 11.31 -0.20 -8.86
C THR A 174 11.47 -0.73 -10.28
N GLU A 175 12.16 0.04 -11.13
CA GLU A 175 12.48 -0.38 -12.50
C GLU A 175 13.44 -1.58 -12.51
N ASP A 176 14.34 -1.63 -11.53
CA ASP A 176 15.32 -2.70 -11.35
C ASP A 176 14.73 -3.88 -10.55
N PHE A 177 13.45 -4.22 -10.77
CA PHE A 177 12.84 -5.38 -10.11
C PHE A 177 13.65 -6.64 -10.42
N SER A 178 14.08 -7.33 -9.36
CA SER A 178 14.82 -8.58 -9.43
C SER A 178 14.10 -9.67 -8.65
N TYR A 179 13.71 -10.72 -9.34
CA TYR A 179 13.17 -11.93 -8.71
C TYR A 179 14.17 -12.57 -7.74
N ASP A 180 15.47 -12.52 -8.03
CA ASP A 180 16.49 -13.09 -7.14
C ASP A 180 16.57 -12.33 -5.81
N LEU A 181 16.55 -10.98 -5.87
CA LEU A 181 16.52 -10.13 -4.68
C LEU A 181 15.21 -10.32 -3.90
N TYR A 182 14.08 -10.36 -4.61
CA TYR A 182 12.77 -10.63 -4.01
C TYR A 182 12.78 -11.99 -3.28
N SER A 183 13.28 -13.05 -3.95
CA SER A 183 13.35 -14.41 -3.39
C SER A 183 14.26 -14.51 -2.15
N LYS A 184 15.36 -13.73 -2.11
CA LYS A 184 16.23 -13.65 -0.92
C LYS A 184 15.43 -13.22 0.32
N TYR A 185 14.70 -12.11 0.23
CA TYR A 185 13.92 -11.60 1.34
C TYR A 185 12.65 -12.42 1.62
N SER A 186 12.05 -13.02 0.58
CA SER A 186 10.94 -13.96 0.72
C SER A 186 11.33 -15.17 1.57
N LYS A 187 12.50 -15.75 1.29
CA LYS A 187 13.01 -16.89 2.06
C LYS A 187 13.24 -16.54 3.52
N GLU A 188 13.94 -15.42 3.78
CA GLU A 188 14.19 -14.97 5.16
C GLU A 188 12.88 -14.64 5.89
N TYR A 189 11.91 -14.01 5.22
CA TYR A 189 10.58 -13.73 5.78
C TYR A 189 9.86 -15.02 6.17
N GLY A 190 9.82 -16.00 5.28
CA GLY A 190 9.20 -17.31 5.55
C GLY A 190 9.85 -18.05 6.71
N ASP A 191 11.19 -18.09 6.76
CA ASP A 191 11.95 -18.76 7.82
C ASP A 191 11.70 -18.09 9.19
N ILE A 192 11.72 -16.76 9.27
CA ILE A 192 11.45 -16.02 10.51
C ILE A 192 9.98 -16.17 10.92
N SER A 193 9.05 -16.19 9.97
CA SER A 193 7.63 -16.40 10.26
C SER A 193 7.39 -17.73 10.98
N GLU A 194 8.07 -18.80 10.60
CA GLU A 194 7.96 -20.10 11.29
C GLU A 194 8.53 -20.08 12.72
N ILE A 195 9.52 -19.23 13.00
CA ILE A 195 10.06 -19.06 14.37
C ILE A 195 9.04 -18.34 15.26
N ILE A 196 8.37 -17.30 14.72
CA ILE A 196 7.46 -16.45 15.50
C ILE A 196 6.09 -17.10 15.66
N PHE A 197 5.56 -17.68 14.58
CA PHE A 197 4.22 -18.25 14.55
C PHE A 197 4.31 -19.78 14.60
N LYS A 198 3.39 -20.39 15.36
CA LYS A 198 3.29 -21.86 15.45
C LYS A 198 2.10 -22.32 14.60
N PRO A 199 2.34 -22.84 13.39
CA PRO A 199 1.25 -23.25 12.51
C PRO A 199 0.48 -24.42 13.08
N TYR A 200 -0.83 -24.44 12.85
CA TYR A 200 -1.65 -25.61 13.08
C TYR A 200 -1.35 -26.67 12.02
N ASP A 201 -1.45 -27.96 12.38
CA ASP A 201 -1.14 -29.12 11.55
C ASP A 201 -2.34 -30.05 11.30
N ASN A 202 -3.49 -29.78 11.92
CA ASN A 202 -4.68 -30.61 11.78
C ASN A 202 -5.97 -29.81 11.60
N TRP A 203 -6.89 -30.35 10.82
CA TRP A 203 -8.19 -29.76 10.51
C TRP A 203 -9.26 -30.86 10.47
N PRO A 204 -9.77 -31.35 11.63
CA PRO A 204 -10.69 -32.49 11.69
C PRO A 204 -11.97 -32.33 10.88
N TRP A 205 -12.44 -31.08 10.72
CA TRP A 205 -13.65 -30.78 9.95
C TRP A 205 -13.48 -31.02 8.43
N LEU A 206 -12.26 -30.95 7.89
CA LEU A 206 -12.01 -31.25 6.48
C LEU A 206 -12.23 -32.74 6.19
N ASN A 207 -11.75 -33.62 7.09
CA ASN A 207 -11.91 -35.07 6.93
C ASN A 207 -13.38 -35.51 7.04
N ASN A 208 -14.23 -34.68 7.60
CA ASN A 208 -15.67 -34.93 7.77
C ASN A 208 -16.50 -34.31 6.65
N LEU A 209 -15.89 -33.61 5.70
CA LEU A 209 -16.58 -33.00 4.56
C LEU A 209 -17.15 -34.10 3.65
N LYS A 210 -18.48 -34.12 3.50
CA LYS A 210 -19.19 -35.09 2.66
C LYS A 210 -19.56 -34.47 1.31
N ASN A 211 -19.79 -35.33 0.35
CA ASN A 211 -20.33 -34.89 -0.94
C ASN A 211 -21.71 -34.23 -0.71
N GLY A 212 -21.88 -32.99 -1.16
CA GLY A 212 -23.07 -32.17 -0.96
C GLY A 212 -23.01 -31.21 0.24
N ASP A 213 -21.99 -31.29 1.11
CA ASP A 213 -21.77 -30.29 2.14
C ASP A 213 -21.24 -28.98 1.52
N LYS A 214 -21.67 -27.83 2.05
CA LYS A 214 -21.15 -26.54 1.60
C LYS A 214 -19.69 -26.35 2.02
N ILE A 215 -18.91 -25.83 1.09
CA ILE A 215 -17.50 -25.44 1.33
C ILE A 215 -17.49 -24.06 1.97
N ARG A 216 -16.90 -23.94 3.16
CA ARG A 216 -16.73 -22.66 3.87
C ARG A 216 -15.51 -21.94 3.37
N VAL A 217 -15.71 -20.77 2.75
CA VAL A 217 -14.66 -19.93 2.20
C VAL A 217 -14.59 -18.64 3.00
N GLY A 218 -13.45 -18.40 3.64
CA GLY A 218 -13.17 -17.17 4.38
C GLY A 218 -12.35 -16.20 3.55
N PHE A 219 -12.76 -14.94 3.48
CA PHE A 219 -12.03 -13.85 2.84
C PHE A 219 -11.48 -12.89 3.90
N VAL A 220 -10.20 -12.59 3.84
CA VAL A 220 -9.51 -11.72 4.81
C VAL A 220 -9.06 -10.44 4.11
N SER A 221 -9.50 -9.28 4.60
CA SER A 221 -9.12 -8.00 4.00
C SER A 221 -9.24 -6.80 4.96
N GLY A 222 -8.36 -5.82 4.77
CA GLY A 222 -8.49 -4.44 5.27
C GLY A 222 -9.22 -3.51 4.30
N ASP A 223 -9.70 -4.03 3.15
CA ASP A 223 -10.17 -3.23 2.04
C ASP A 223 -11.62 -3.54 1.63
N PHE A 224 -12.41 -4.10 2.53
CA PHE A 224 -13.87 -4.21 2.37
C PHE A 224 -14.57 -2.85 2.54
N LYS A 225 -14.12 -1.88 1.75
CA LYS A 225 -14.56 -0.47 1.75
C LYS A 225 -14.45 0.09 0.34
N ASN A 226 -14.68 1.39 0.16
CA ASN A 226 -14.44 2.08 -1.11
C ASN A 226 -12.95 2.01 -1.49
N HIS A 227 -12.54 0.90 -2.10
CA HIS A 227 -11.18 0.53 -2.42
C HIS A 227 -11.13 -0.35 -3.68
N PRO A 228 -10.05 -0.31 -4.48
CA PRO A 228 -9.85 -1.18 -5.65
C PRO A 228 -10.19 -2.65 -5.45
N VAL A 229 -9.80 -3.24 -4.32
CA VAL A 229 -10.12 -4.64 -3.99
C VAL A 229 -11.63 -4.89 -4.05
N ALA A 230 -12.44 -3.99 -3.49
CA ALA A 230 -13.90 -4.12 -3.53
C ALA A 230 -14.47 -4.07 -4.95
N PHE A 231 -13.88 -3.24 -5.84
CA PHE A 231 -14.36 -3.09 -7.22
C PHE A 231 -14.09 -4.33 -8.09
N PHE A 232 -13.15 -5.17 -7.71
CA PHE A 232 -12.90 -6.46 -8.37
C PHE A 232 -13.56 -7.64 -7.65
N LEU A 233 -13.95 -7.48 -6.38
CA LEU A 233 -14.50 -8.55 -5.56
C LEU A 233 -16.04 -8.61 -5.61
N GLU A 234 -16.73 -7.46 -5.66
CA GLU A 234 -18.18 -7.35 -5.42
C GLU A 234 -18.98 -8.27 -6.33
N ASN A 235 -18.72 -8.26 -7.64
CA ASN A 235 -19.43 -9.09 -8.59
C ASN A 235 -19.09 -10.59 -8.47
N VAL A 236 -17.89 -10.92 -8.05
CA VAL A 236 -17.50 -12.32 -7.78
C VAL A 236 -18.34 -12.85 -6.61
N LEU A 237 -18.43 -12.10 -5.50
CA LEU A 237 -19.23 -12.49 -4.34
C LEU A 237 -20.72 -12.64 -4.69
N LYS A 238 -21.24 -11.73 -5.54
CA LYS A 238 -22.63 -11.74 -6.00
C LYS A 238 -22.99 -13.00 -6.78
N ASN A 239 -22.05 -13.52 -7.58
CA ASN A 239 -22.26 -14.65 -8.48
C ASN A 239 -21.87 -16.01 -7.89
N PHE A 240 -21.36 -16.07 -6.66
CA PHE A 240 -21.03 -17.35 -6.01
C PHE A 240 -22.23 -18.29 -5.91
N ASP A 241 -22.01 -19.57 -6.20
CA ASP A 241 -22.99 -20.63 -6.02
C ASP A 241 -23.24 -20.89 -4.53
N LYS A 242 -24.32 -20.31 -4.01
CA LYS A 242 -24.72 -20.40 -2.61
C LYS A 242 -25.16 -21.79 -2.18
N GLU A 243 -25.43 -22.70 -3.12
CA GLU A 243 -25.73 -24.10 -2.80
C GLU A 243 -24.46 -24.89 -2.48
N LYS A 244 -23.31 -24.49 -3.09
CA LYS A 244 -22.03 -25.16 -2.90
C LYS A 244 -21.12 -24.48 -1.87
N PHE A 245 -21.28 -23.15 -1.68
CA PHE A 245 -20.35 -22.36 -0.87
C PHE A 245 -21.06 -21.57 0.23
N GLU A 246 -20.41 -21.45 1.37
CA GLU A 246 -20.77 -20.58 2.48
C GLU A 246 -19.64 -19.57 2.69
N LEU A 247 -19.94 -18.25 2.60
CA LEU A 247 -18.93 -17.20 2.54
C LEU A 247 -18.80 -16.47 3.87
N TYR A 248 -17.57 -16.34 4.35
CA TYR A 248 -17.19 -15.67 5.58
C TYR A 248 -16.30 -14.49 5.29
N ALA A 249 -16.58 -13.32 5.89
CA ALA A 249 -15.71 -12.16 5.84
C ALA A 249 -14.98 -11.97 7.17
N TYR A 250 -13.66 -11.80 7.08
CA TYR A 250 -12.79 -11.45 8.20
C TYR A 250 -12.17 -10.07 7.90
N SER A 251 -12.79 -9.00 8.43
CA SER A 251 -12.36 -7.63 8.22
C SER A 251 -11.31 -7.19 9.23
N THR A 252 -10.17 -6.66 8.76
CA THR A 252 -9.12 -6.14 9.63
C THR A 252 -9.37 -4.71 10.11
N ILE A 253 -10.43 -4.04 9.60
CA ILE A 253 -10.77 -2.65 9.93
C ILE A 253 -12.14 -2.56 10.58
N SER A 254 -12.30 -1.57 11.48
CA SER A 254 -13.58 -1.29 12.15
C SER A 254 -14.42 -0.22 11.45
N PHE A 255 -13.84 0.51 10.51
CA PHE A 255 -14.53 1.54 9.73
C PHE A 255 -15.42 0.89 8.65
N GLU A 256 -16.64 1.38 8.52
CA GLU A 256 -17.61 0.90 7.52
C GLU A 256 -18.14 2.09 6.70
N ASP A 257 -18.15 1.91 5.39
CA ASP A 257 -18.76 2.83 4.43
C ASP A 257 -19.89 2.16 3.63
N GLU A 258 -20.44 2.87 2.64
CA GLU A 258 -21.53 2.34 1.81
C GLU A 258 -21.09 1.10 1.00
N THR A 259 -19.83 1.01 0.60
CA THR A 259 -19.29 -0.19 -0.07
C THR A 259 -19.25 -1.37 0.89
N THR A 260 -18.81 -1.14 2.14
CA THR A 260 -18.85 -2.17 3.19
C THR A 260 -20.27 -2.72 3.40
N LYS A 261 -21.27 -1.84 3.45
CA LYS A 261 -22.68 -2.25 3.63
C LYS A 261 -23.18 -3.10 2.46
N ARG A 262 -22.78 -2.76 1.23
CA ARG A 262 -23.13 -3.58 0.05
C ARG A 262 -22.45 -4.94 0.07
N LEU A 263 -21.13 -4.99 0.37
CA LEU A 263 -20.39 -6.25 0.42
C LEU A 263 -20.94 -7.22 1.47
N LYS A 264 -21.35 -6.70 2.64
CA LYS A 264 -21.93 -7.52 3.73
C LYS A 264 -23.11 -8.38 3.29
N GLN A 265 -23.88 -7.93 2.32
CA GLN A 265 -25.08 -8.65 1.83
C GLN A 265 -24.74 -9.97 1.11
N TYR A 266 -23.50 -10.13 0.65
CA TYR A 266 -23.05 -11.32 -0.08
C TYR A 266 -22.42 -12.37 0.82
N PHE A 267 -22.08 -12.03 2.07
CA PHE A 267 -21.47 -12.94 3.04
C PHE A 267 -22.52 -13.55 3.97
N ASP A 268 -22.34 -14.82 4.30
CA ASP A 268 -23.17 -15.52 5.29
C ASP A 268 -22.77 -15.15 6.72
N GLN A 269 -21.48 -14.86 6.94
CA GLN A 269 -20.94 -14.41 8.22
C GLN A 269 -19.94 -13.25 8.02
N TRP A 270 -19.97 -12.31 8.96
CA TRP A 270 -19.07 -11.17 8.96
C TRP A 270 -18.44 -10.96 10.33
N LEU A 271 -17.12 -11.05 10.42
CA LEU A 271 -16.35 -10.76 11.61
C LEU A 271 -15.47 -9.53 11.37
N ASN A 272 -15.62 -8.53 12.22
CA ASN A 272 -14.66 -7.42 12.31
C ASN A 272 -13.69 -7.72 13.46
N PHE A 273 -12.41 -7.83 13.16
CA PHE A 273 -11.39 -8.14 14.15
C PHE A 273 -10.30 -7.07 14.29
N GLY A 274 -10.56 -5.86 13.82
CA GLY A 274 -9.66 -4.72 14.02
C GLY A 274 -9.26 -4.59 15.49
N GLY A 275 -7.96 -4.67 15.78
CA GLY A 275 -7.40 -4.63 17.13
C GLY A 275 -7.30 -5.97 17.88
N LEU A 276 -7.77 -7.09 17.32
CA LEU A 276 -7.50 -8.42 17.85
C LEU A 276 -6.11 -8.93 17.39
N SER A 277 -5.49 -9.77 18.20
CA SER A 277 -4.25 -10.44 17.81
C SER A 277 -4.50 -11.47 16.70
N GLY A 278 -3.51 -11.68 15.81
CA GLY A 278 -3.59 -12.68 14.76
C GLY A 278 -3.89 -14.10 15.32
N GLU A 279 -3.39 -14.44 16.49
CA GLU A 279 -3.66 -15.72 17.16
C GLU A 279 -5.15 -15.88 17.52
N ASN A 280 -5.78 -14.83 18.06
CA ASN A 280 -7.19 -14.88 18.42
C ASN A 280 -8.09 -15.03 17.19
N VAL A 281 -7.72 -14.36 16.09
CA VAL A 281 -8.44 -14.51 14.82
C VAL A 281 -8.21 -15.90 14.22
N ALA A 282 -6.99 -16.45 14.33
CA ALA A 282 -6.70 -17.81 13.89
C ALA A 282 -7.56 -18.86 14.62
N LYS A 283 -7.74 -18.72 15.93
CA LYS A 283 -8.66 -19.55 16.72
C LYS A 283 -10.10 -19.43 16.20
N LYS A 284 -10.57 -18.21 15.91
CA LYS A 284 -11.93 -17.99 15.40
C LYS A 284 -12.15 -18.60 14.02
N VAL A 285 -11.20 -18.47 13.09
CA VAL A 285 -11.24 -19.13 11.77
C VAL A 285 -11.39 -20.64 11.90
N ARG A 286 -10.68 -21.24 12.87
CA ARG A 286 -10.77 -22.67 13.16
C ARG A 286 -12.11 -23.07 13.78
N GLU A 287 -12.67 -22.26 14.70
CA GLU A 287 -14.01 -22.47 15.29
C GLU A 287 -15.09 -22.42 14.21
N ASP A 288 -14.96 -21.51 13.23
CA ASP A 288 -15.84 -21.39 12.08
C ASP A 288 -15.65 -22.54 11.07
N LYS A 289 -14.64 -23.38 11.28
CA LYS A 289 -14.32 -24.57 10.46
C LYS A 289 -14.13 -24.20 8.98
N ILE A 290 -13.39 -23.12 8.71
CA ILE A 290 -13.12 -22.66 7.35
C ILE A 290 -12.30 -23.73 6.61
N HIS A 291 -12.72 -24.06 5.37
CA HIS A 291 -12.04 -24.99 4.50
C HIS A 291 -10.96 -24.31 3.65
N ILE A 292 -11.29 -23.14 3.11
CA ILE A 292 -10.39 -22.31 2.29
C ILE A 292 -10.38 -20.90 2.87
N LEU A 293 -9.19 -20.38 3.18
CA LEU A 293 -9.00 -19.01 3.64
C LEU A 293 -8.24 -18.23 2.58
N ILE A 294 -8.83 -17.13 2.11
CA ILE A 294 -8.30 -16.31 1.01
C ILE A 294 -7.78 -14.99 1.56
N ASP A 295 -6.52 -14.71 1.31
CA ASP A 295 -5.88 -13.42 1.58
C ASP A 295 -6.11 -12.46 0.41
N LEU A 296 -6.65 -11.27 0.69
CA LEU A 296 -6.89 -10.23 -0.29
C LEU A 296 -5.93 -9.04 -0.13
N SER A 297 -4.89 -9.15 0.68
CA SER A 297 -4.04 -8.01 1.03
C SER A 297 -2.54 -8.26 0.78
N GLY A 298 -2.02 -9.46 0.99
CA GLY A 298 -0.59 -9.74 0.92
C GLY A 298 0.23 -8.79 1.78
N HIS A 299 1.27 -8.19 1.23
CA HIS A 299 2.14 -7.24 1.94
C HIS A 299 1.65 -5.78 1.91
N THR A 300 0.39 -5.52 1.54
CA THR A 300 -0.18 -4.16 1.57
C THR A 300 -0.50 -3.70 3.00
N ALA A 301 -0.78 -2.41 3.16
CA ALA A 301 -1.15 -1.85 4.46
C ALA A 301 -2.44 -2.49 5.03
N GLY A 302 -2.44 -2.79 6.32
CA GLY A 302 -3.59 -3.40 7.00
C GLY A 302 -3.74 -4.90 6.71
N ASN A 303 -2.71 -5.56 6.20
CA ASN A 303 -2.71 -7.01 5.96
C ASN A 303 -2.84 -7.84 7.25
N ALA A 304 -3.13 -9.10 7.08
CA ALA A 304 -3.27 -10.07 8.15
C ALA A 304 -2.38 -11.33 7.91
N LEU A 305 -1.20 -11.17 7.30
CA LEU A 305 -0.32 -12.31 6.99
C LEU A 305 0.04 -13.13 8.24
N GLY A 306 0.12 -12.50 9.42
CA GLY A 306 0.30 -13.22 10.68
C GLY A 306 -0.82 -14.23 10.97
N LEU A 307 -2.06 -13.97 10.55
CA LEU A 307 -3.17 -14.94 10.64
C LEU A 307 -2.90 -16.17 9.77
N PHE A 308 -2.41 -15.95 8.56
CA PHE A 308 -2.07 -17.02 7.61
C PHE A 308 -0.83 -17.82 8.07
N ALA A 309 0.13 -17.15 8.73
CA ALA A 309 1.31 -17.82 9.29
C ALA A 309 0.96 -18.87 10.36
N TYR A 310 -0.17 -18.72 11.06
CA TYR A 310 -0.70 -19.78 11.96
C TYR A 310 -1.31 -20.97 11.21
N LYS A 311 -1.43 -20.94 9.89
CA LYS A 311 -2.11 -22.00 9.11
C LYS A 311 -3.52 -22.27 9.63
N SER A 312 -4.34 -21.22 9.67
CA SER A 312 -5.66 -21.24 10.33
C SER A 312 -6.68 -22.11 9.62
N ALA A 313 -6.54 -22.32 8.32
CA ALA A 313 -7.37 -23.19 7.48
C ALA A 313 -6.52 -24.24 6.75
N PRO A 314 -7.11 -25.39 6.38
CA PRO A 314 -6.40 -26.45 5.66
C PRO A 314 -5.87 -26.02 4.30
N ILE A 315 -6.55 -25.09 3.64
CA ILE A 315 -6.14 -24.48 2.38
C ILE A 315 -6.11 -22.97 2.54
N GLN A 316 -4.98 -22.36 2.18
CA GLN A 316 -4.78 -20.91 2.22
C GLN A 316 -4.33 -20.40 0.86
N VAL A 317 -4.97 -19.32 0.39
CA VAL A 317 -4.85 -18.83 -0.99
C VAL A 317 -4.57 -17.34 -0.98
N SER A 318 -3.59 -16.87 -1.73
CA SER A 318 -3.39 -15.44 -2.03
C SER A 318 -4.08 -15.07 -3.33
N TRP A 319 -4.86 -14.00 -3.30
CA TRP A 319 -5.56 -13.49 -4.48
C TRP A 319 -5.85 -12.00 -4.38
N LEU A 320 -5.96 -11.35 -5.51
CA LEU A 320 -6.53 -10.03 -5.77
C LEU A 320 -5.66 -8.84 -5.34
N GLY A 321 -5.51 -8.56 -4.05
CA GLY A 321 -4.97 -7.29 -3.56
C GLY A 321 -3.45 -7.19 -3.57
N TYR A 322 -2.75 -8.32 -3.71
CA TYR A 322 -1.30 -8.35 -3.85
C TYR A 322 -0.87 -9.08 -5.13
N PHE A 323 0.23 -8.66 -5.69
CA PHE A 323 0.67 -9.01 -7.04
C PHE A 323 2.09 -9.63 -7.06
N ALA A 324 2.45 -10.31 -5.98
CA ALA A 324 3.69 -11.08 -5.85
C ALA A 324 3.48 -12.19 -4.80
N SER A 325 4.49 -13.05 -4.58
CA SER A 325 4.46 -14.05 -3.52
C SER A 325 4.27 -13.41 -2.15
N THR A 326 3.47 -14.02 -1.27
CA THR A 326 3.34 -13.66 0.14
C THR A 326 4.56 -14.08 0.96
N ALA A 327 5.41 -14.93 0.40
CA ALA A 327 6.58 -15.50 1.05
C ALA A 327 6.28 -16.39 2.29
N LEU A 328 5.01 -16.65 2.58
CA LEU A 328 4.61 -17.53 3.66
C LEU A 328 4.61 -18.98 3.21
N LYS A 329 5.33 -19.86 3.93
CA LYS A 329 5.31 -21.32 3.68
C LYS A 329 3.94 -21.95 3.95
N GLN A 330 3.11 -21.28 4.76
CA GLN A 330 1.74 -21.69 5.09
C GLN A 330 0.71 -21.27 4.05
N MET A 331 1.07 -20.43 3.08
CA MET A 331 0.22 -20.11 1.94
C MET A 331 0.38 -21.21 0.89
N ASP A 332 -0.72 -21.92 0.58
CA ASP A 332 -0.65 -23.09 -0.31
C ASP A 332 -0.64 -22.69 -1.79
N TYR A 333 -1.46 -21.68 -2.13
CA TYR A 333 -1.70 -21.30 -3.53
C TYR A 333 -1.72 -19.79 -3.72
N ILE A 334 -1.38 -19.37 -4.93
CA ILE A 334 -1.62 -18.04 -5.45
C ILE A 334 -2.41 -18.14 -6.76
N LEU A 335 -3.48 -17.33 -6.88
CA LEU A 335 -4.27 -17.25 -8.12
C LEU A 335 -3.72 -16.16 -9.03
N VAL A 336 -3.35 -16.54 -10.23
CA VAL A 336 -2.76 -15.65 -11.24
C VAL A 336 -3.43 -15.87 -12.61
N ASP A 337 -2.96 -15.17 -13.62
CA ASP A 337 -3.26 -15.40 -15.02
C ASP A 337 -1.99 -15.48 -15.86
N LYS A 338 -2.13 -15.88 -17.13
CA LYS A 338 -1.03 -16.04 -18.07
C LYS A 338 -0.28 -14.75 -18.41
N TYR A 339 -0.92 -13.59 -18.20
CA TYR A 339 -0.31 -12.29 -18.46
C TYR A 339 0.56 -11.85 -17.26
N GLY A 340 0.10 -12.13 -16.05
CA GLY A 340 0.79 -11.74 -14.83
C GLY A 340 2.03 -12.56 -14.52
N VAL A 341 1.94 -13.89 -14.64
CA VAL A 341 3.04 -14.82 -14.30
C VAL A 341 3.33 -15.73 -15.49
N LYS A 342 4.59 -15.76 -15.92
CA LYS A 342 5.09 -16.71 -16.91
C LYS A 342 5.43 -18.04 -16.24
N ARG A 343 5.33 -19.18 -16.96
CA ARG A 343 5.60 -20.51 -16.40
C ARG A 343 7.00 -20.65 -15.79
N GLU A 344 8.01 -20.05 -16.41
CA GLU A 344 9.39 -20.04 -15.93
C GLU A 344 9.60 -19.23 -14.64
N GLU A 345 8.63 -18.38 -14.27
CA GLU A 345 8.65 -17.53 -13.07
C GLU A 345 8.02 -18.22 -11.85
N GLU A 346 7.29 -19.33 -12.01
CA GLU A 346 6.66 -20.07 -10.91
C GLU A 346 7.63 -20.41 -9.78
N LYS A 347 8.89 -20.69 -10.14
CA LYS A 347 9.96 -21.02 -9.17
C LYS A 347 10.29 -19.92 -8.15
N TYR A 348 9.83 -18.69 -8.40
CA TYR A 348 10.06 -17.55 -7.50
C TYR A 348 8.94 -17.35 -6.47
N PHE A 349 7.89 -18.16 -6.54
CA PHE A 349 6.77 -18.11 -5.62
C PHE A 349 6.92 -19.20 -4.55
N SER A 350 6.61 -18.87 -3.30
CA SER A 350 6.52 -19.85 -2.22
C SER A 350 5.24 -20.69 -2.33
N GLU A 351 4.21 -20.12 -2.94
CA GLU A 351 2.93 -20.73 -3.21
C GLU A 351 2.95 -21.57 -4.50
N LYS A 352 2.07 -22.58 -4.57
CA LYS A 352 1.75 -23.22 -5.86
C LYS A 352 0.92 -22.27 -6.71
N VAL A 353 1.40 -22.02 -7.92
CA VAL A 353 0.73 -21.11 -8.85
C VAL A 353 -0.45 -21.83 -9.52
N ILE A 354 -1.64 -21.22 -9.45
CA ILE A 354 -2.85 -21.65 -10.19
C ILE A 354 -3.24 -20.54 -11.15
N TYR A 355 -3.35 -20.89 -12.43
CA TYR A 355 -3.73 -19.98 -13.50
C TYR A 355 -5.25 -20.02 -13.69
N LEU A 356 -5.91 -18.88 -13.49
CA LEU A 356 -7.27 -18.70 -13.99
C LEU A 356 -7.22 -18.58 -15.53
N PRO A 357 -8.24 -19.09 -16.25
CA PRO A 357 -8.17 -19.24 -17.70
C PRO A 357 -7.83 -17.97 -18.48
N ASP A 358 -8.48 -16.86 -18.16
CA ASP A 358 -8.41 -15.63 -18.94
C ASP A 358 -7.71 -14.49 -18.19
N THR A 359 -8.17 -14.21 -16.98
CA THR A 359 -7.66 -13.12 -16.14
C THR A 359 -7.81 -13.47 -14.68
N ARG A 360 -6.93 -12.91 -13.83
CA ARG A 360 -7.02 -13.04 -12.37
C ARG A 360 -7.96 -12.01 -11.71
N LEU A 361 -8.47 -11.06 -12.50
CA LEU A 361 -9.27 -9.93 -12.01
C LEU A 361 -10.60 -9.84 -12.76
N CYS A 362 -11.67 -9.56 -12.01
CA CYS A 362 -13.01 -9.35 -12.54
C CYS A 362 -13.49 -7.96 -12.17
N PHE A 363 -13.55 -7.05 -13.15
CA PHE A 363 -13.92 -5.66 -12.91
C PHE A 363 -15.43 -5.47 -12.83
N SER A 364 -15.88 -4.85 -11.75
CA SER A 364 -17.30 -4.52 -11.56
C SER A 364 -17.64 -3.20 -12.25
N GLU A 365 -18.74 -3.18 -12.97
CA GLU A 365 -19.26 -1.98 -13.65
C GLU A 365 -19.45 -0.84 -12.63
N PRO A 366 -18.89 0.36 -12.90
CA PRO A 366 -19.12 1.52 -12.06
C PRO A 366 -20.61 1.89 -11.97
N GLN A 367 -21.12 2.09 -10.76
CA GLN A 367 -22.51 2.44 -10.48
C GLN A 367 -22.71 3.96 -10.66
N ILE A 368 -22.64 4.45 -11.89
CA ILE A 368 -22.88 5.85 -12.26
C ILE A 368 -23.68 5.94 -13.56
N GLU A 369 -24.52 6.97 -13.65
CA GLU A 369 -25.17 7.35 -14.90
C GLU A 369 -24.25 8.27 -15.70
N PHE A 370 -24.01 7.94 -16.96
CA PHE A 370 -23.37 8.86 -17.88
C PHE A 370 -23.95 8.74 -19.28
N ASN A 371 -24.03 9.87 -19.94
CA ASN A 371 -24.42 9.93 -21.33
C ASN A 371 -23.33 9.37 -22.21
N GLU A 372 -23.66 8.47 -23.10
CA GLU A 372 -22.74 7.95 -24.13
C GLU A 372 -22.41 9.06 -25.13
N ASN A 373 -21.54 9.98 -24.74
CA ASN A 373 -21.01 10.96 -25.68
C ASN A 373 -19.73 10.40 -26.29
N ASN A 374 -19.82 10.01 -27.56
CA ASN A 374 -18.69 9.46 -28.34
C ASN A 374 -17.75 10.55 -28.88
N SER A 375 -17.95 11.84 -28.55
CA SER A 375 -17.04 12.92 -28.93
C SER A 375 -15.74 12.83 -28.12
N ILE A 376 -14.64 13.17 -28.76
CA ILE A 376 -13.34 13.26 -28.11
C ILE A 376 -13.05 14.71 -27.72
N PRO A 377 -12.28 14.98 -26.64
CA PRO A 377 -11.90 16.34 -26.25
C PRO A 377 -11.28 17.15 -27.36
N PHE A 378 -10.48 16.52 -28.22
CA PHE A 378 -9.88 17.18 -29.41
C PHE A 378 -10.88 17.91 -30.30
N ASP A 379 -12.12 17.40 -30.44
CA ASP A 379 -13.15 18.00 -31.27
C ASP A 379 -13.53 19.41 -30.82
N LYS A 380 -13.49 19.64 -29.51
CA LYS A 380 -13.79 20.92 -28.88
C LYS A 380 -12.55 21.77 -28.72
N ASN A 381 -11.44 21.18 -28.36
CA ASN A 381 -10.25 21.86 -27.88
C ASN A 381 -9.26 22.20 -29.01
N SER A 382 -9.29 21.41 -30.10
CA SER A 382 -8.33 21.48 -31.22
C SER A 382 -6.87 21.19 -30.77
N TYR A 383 -6.69 20.56 -29.62
CA TYR A 383 -5.43 20.02 -29.11
C TYR A 383 -5.66 18.68 -28.38
N ILE A 384 -4.62 17.84 -28.33
CA ILE A 384 -4.67 16.56 -27.62
C ILE A 384 -4.54 16.79 -26.12
N THR A 385 -5.38 16.11 -25.35
CA THR A 385 -5.28 16.05 -23.90
C THR A 385 -4.82 14.65 -23.48
N PHE A 386 -3.57 14.56 -23.04
CA PHE A 386 -3.09 13.37 -22.33
C PHE A 386 -3.64 13.37 -20.90
N GLY A 387 -3.78 12.19 -20.29
CA GLY A 387 -4.25 12.06 -18.91
C GLY A 387 -3.48 11.03 -18.09
N SER A 388 -3.32 11.30 -16.81
CA SER A 388 -2.87 10.32 -15.82
C SER A 388 -3.68 10.43 -14.53
N TYR A 389 -4.18 9.27 -14.06
CA TYR A 389 -5.01 9.14 -12.86
C TYR A 389 -4.33 8.26 -11.81
N GLN A 390 -3.03 8.10 -11.94
CA GLN A 390 -2.25 7.23 -11.08
C GLN A 390 -1.84 7.93 -9.78
N ASN A 391 -1.64 7.14 -8.73
CA ASN A 391 -1.06 7.66 -7.49
C ASN A 391 0.32 8.25 -7.78
N ILE A 392 0.64 9.40 -7.15
CA ILE A 392 1.93 10.10 -7.34
C ILE A 392 3.14 9.19 -7.10
N SER A 393 3.02 8.22 -6.20
CA SER A 393 4.08 7.25 -5.89
C SER A 393 4.47 6.35 -7.07
N LYS A 394 3.60 6.24 -8.08
CA LYS A 394 3.87 5.49 -9.32
C LYS A 394 4.54 6.36 -10.39
N VAL A 395 4.54 7.68 -10.21
CA VAL A 395 5.15 8.62 -11.14
C VAL A 395 6.64 8.73 -10.84
N THR A 396 7.43 7.80 -11.39
CA THR A 396 8.89 7.76 -11.26
C THR A 396 9.55 8.89 -12.06
N ASP A 397 10.84 9.11 -11.87
CA ASP A 397 11.60 10.08 -12.67
C ASP A 397 11.65 9.68 -14.14
N GLU A 398 11.66 8.39 -14.43
CA GLU A 398 11.62 7.87 -15.81
C GLU A 398 10.27 8.09 -16.48
N VAL A 399 9.17 8.00 -15.73
CA VAL A 399 7.85 8.40 -16.21
C VAL A 399 7.82 9.87 -16.56
N LEU A 400 8.39 10.74 -15.70
CA LEU A 400 8.47 12.19 -15.97
C LEU A 400 9.34 12.52 -17.18
N LYS A 401 10.45 11.81 -17.39
CA LYS A 401 11.28 11.95 -18.60
C LYS A 401 10.47 11.59 -19.85
N ALA A 402 9.75 10.48 -19.83
CA ALA A 402 8.92 10.06 -20.95
C ALA A 402 7.79 11.08 -21.24
N TRP A 403 7.11 11.58 -20.20
CA TRP A 403 6.08 12.61 -20.36
C TRP A 403 6.64 13.93 -20.90
N SER A 404 7.82 14.36 -20.42
CA SER A 404 8.53 15.53 -20.92
C SER A 404 8.81 15.38 -22.41
N GLU A 405 9.33 14.23 -22.84
CA GLU A 405 9.63 13.95 -24.24
C GLU A 405 8.36 13.94 -25.10
N ILE A 406 7.29 13.29 -24.66
CA ILE A 406 5.99 13.28 -25.36
C ILE A 406 5.49 14.72 -25.54
N LEU A 407 5.41 15.49 -24.46
CA LEU A 407 4.91 16.87 -24.49
C LEU A 407 5.80 17.78 -25.35
N SER A 408 7.11 17.60 -25.36
CA SER A 408 8.02 18.39 -26.21
C SER A 408 7.82 18.14 -27.70
N LYS A 409 7.49 16.90 -28.08
CA LYS A 409 7.27 16.49 -29.48
C LYS A 409 5.82 16.68 -29.94
N THR A 410 4.87 16.83 -29.02
CA THR A 410 3.46 17.11 -29.31
C THR A 410 3.09 18.52 -28.87
N ILE A 411 3.60 19.56 -29.60
CA ILE A 411 3.53 20.96 -29.19
C ILE A 411 2.08 21.39 -28.89
N ASN A 412 1.12 20.95 -29.70
CA ASN A 412 -0.31 21.26 -29.51
C ASN A 412 -0.99 20.18 -28.63
N SER A 413 -0.51 20.04 -27.41
CA SER A 413 -1.10 19.13 -26.42
C SER A 413 -1.03 19.68 -25.01
N ARG A 414 -1.89 19.16 -24.15
CA ARG A 414 -1.91 19.40 -22.68
C ARG A 414 -1.91 18.09 -21.95
N MET A 415 -1.63 18.12 -20.65
CA MET A 415 -1.72 16.93 -19.80
C MET A 415 -2.55 17.23 -18.55
N ARG A 416 -3.58 16.41 -18.33
CA ARG A 416 -4.39 16.38 -17.11
C ARG A 416 -3.84 15.32 -16.15
N ILE A 417 -3.53 15.74 -14.92
CA ILE A 417 -3.03 14.84 -13.87
C ILE A 417 -3.95 14.96 -12.66
N GLN A 418 -4.53 13.84 -12.22
CA GLN A 418 -5.45 13.81 -11.08
C GLN A 418 -5.07 12.71 -10.09
N PHE A 419 -4.77 13.11 -8.84
CA PHE A 419 -4.53 12.19 -7.73
C PHE A 419 -4.84 12.86 -6.39
N PRO A 420 -5.21 12.07 -5.34
CA PRO A 420 -5.71 12.62 -4.07
C PRO A 420 -4.71 13.51 -3.32
N GLN A 421 -3.41 13.25 -3.43
CA GLN A 421 -2.38 13.96 -2.68
C GLN A 421 -2.17 15.42 -3.13
N ILE A 422 -2.66 15.79 -4.30
CA ILE A 422 -2.53 17.16 -4.83
C ILE A 422 -3.34 18.20 -4.04
N ASP A 423 -4.25 17.75 -3.18
CA ASP A 423 -5.04 18.62 -2.30
C ASP A 423 -4.19 19.27 -1.21
N LEU A 424 -3.02 18.68 -0.90
CA LEU A 424 -2.07 19.22 0.05
C LEU A 424 -1.11 20.20 -0.69
N GLU A 425 -1.16 21.47 -0.34
CA GLU A 425 -0.38 22.53 -1.00
C GLU A 425 1.13 22.22 -1.06
N SER A 426 1.70 21.65 0.01
CA SER A 426 3.11 21.25 0.03
C SER A 426 3.42 20.16 -0.99
N GLN A 427 2.59 19.12 -1.08
CA GLN A 427 2.79 18.02 -2.02
C GLN A 427 2.55 18.46 -3.47
N ARG A 428 1.57 19.35 -3.68
CA ARG A 428 1.33 19.98 -4.98
C ARG A 428 2.59 20.74 -5.44
N LYS A 429 3.12 21.59 -4.59
CA LYS A 429 4.32 22.39 -4.89
C LYS A 429 5.56 21.53 -5.13
N ASP A 430 5.75 20.48 -4.33
CA ASP A 430 6.85 19.53 -4.54
C ASP A 430 6.73 18.82 -5.89
N PHE A 431 5.52 18.44 -6.28
CA PHE A 431 5.28 17.81 -7.57
C PHE A 431 5.44 18.80 -8.74
N GLU A 432 4.97 20.04 -8.63
CA GLU A 432 5.20 21.11 -9.60
C GLU A 432 6.71 21.35 -9.79
N ASN A 433 7.48 21.42 -8.72
CA ASN A 433 8.94 21.55 -8.79
C ASN A 433 9.59 20.35 -9.49
N ARG A 434 9.11 19.13 -9.25
CA ARG A 434 9.57 17.94 -9.98
C ARG A 434 9.27 18.05 -11.47
N LEU A 435 8.05 18.43 -11.88
CA LEU A 435 7.68 18.63 -13.27
C LEU A 435 8.63 19.64 -13.97
N ILE A 436 8.88 20.77 -13.31
CA ILE A 436 9.81 21.80 -13.81
C ILE A 436 11.24 21.24 -13.97
N SER A 437 11.72 20.46 -13.00
CA SER A 437 13.07 19.90 -13.05
C SER A 437 13.30 18.92 -14.21
N PHE A 438 12.21 18.34 -14.75
CA PHE A 438 12.23 17.52 -15.96
C PHE A 438 11.90 18.32 -17.25
N GLY A 439 11.83 19.66 -17.18
CA GLY A 439 11.60 20.51 -18.32
C GLY A 439 10.14 20.56 -18.80
N ILE A 440 9.19 20.14 -17.96
CA ILE A 440 7.76 20.18 -18.28
C ILE A 440 7.22 21.58 -18.00
N ASP A 441 6.62 22.21 -19.02
CA ASP A 441 5.97 23.51 -18.93
C ASP A 441 4.64 23.41 -18.18
N LEU A 442 4.58 23.98 -16.97
CA LEU A 442 3.38 23.97 -16.13
C LEU A 442 2.17 24.65 -16.77
N SER A 443 2.34 25.54 -17.74
CA SER A 443 1.23 26.17 -18.46
C SER A 443 0.43 25.16 -19.28
N ARG A 444 1.00 23.99 -19.54
CA ARG A 444 0.39 22.87 -20.29
C ARG A 444 -0.13 21.76 -19.37
N ILE A 445 -0.03 21.91 -18.05
CA ILE A 445 -0.41 20.89 -17.06
C ILE A 445 -1.64 21.34 -16.29
N ASP A 446 -2.66 20.50 -16.28
CA ASP A 446 -3.87 20.66 -15.47
C ASP A 446 -3.79 19.72 -14.26
N LEU A 447 -3.32 20.26 -13.12
CA LEU A 447 -3.26 19.52 -11.86
C LEU A 447 -4.63 19.57 -11.18
N CYS A 448 -5.33 18.45 -11.17
CA CYS A 448 -6.70 18.34 -10.69
C CYS A 448 -6.78 17.73 -9.28
N PRO A 449 -7.55 18.35 -8.36
CA PRO A 449 -7.74 17.85 -7.01
C PRO A 449 -8.59 16.58 -6.98
N LYS A 450 -8.69 15.97 -5.80
CA LYS A 450 -9.64 14.90 -5.53
C LYS A 450 -11.07 15.41 -5.78
N SER A 451 -11.89 14.57 -6.39
CA SER A 451 -13.30 14.83 -6.64
C SER A 451 -14.18 13.69 -6.15
N SER A 452 -15.49 13.84 -6.23
CA SER A 452 -16.42 12.73 -6.00
C SER A 452 -16.17 11.59 -7.00
N ARG A 453 -16.61 10.38 -6.67
CA ARG A 453 -16.45 9.22 -7.56
C ARG A 453 -17.07 9.45 -8.94
N GLU A 454 -18.21 10.09 -8.98
CA GLU A 454 -18.93 10.41 -10.22
C GLU A 454 -18.17 11.43 -11.06
N GLU A 455 -17.74 12.56 -10.46
CA GLU A 455 -16.96 13.60 -11.14
C GLU A 455 -15.62 13.05 -11.64
N TYR A 456 -14.96 12.22 -10.83
CA TYR A 456 -13.73 11.56 -11.20
C TYR A 456 -13.91 10.72 -12.47
N LEU A 457 -14.94 9.86 -12.53
CA LEU A 457 -15.20 9.05 -13.72
C LEU A 457 -15.62 9.92 -14.92
N LYS A 458 -16.46 10.92 -14.71
CA LYS A 458 -16.84 11.87 -15.78
C LYS A 458 -15.63 12.63 -16.35
N SER A 459 -14.60 12.86 -15.56
CA SER A 459 -13.41 13.60 -16.01
C SER A 459 -12.60 12.88 -17.09
N TYR A 460 -12.79 11.58 -17.29
CA TYR A 460 -12.21 10.87 -18.44
C TYR A 460 -12.76 11.37 -19.80
N SER A 461 -13.91 12.06 -19.79
CA SER A 461 -14.41 12.76 -20.99
C SER A 461 -13.56 13.97 -21.40
N GLU A 462 -12.63 14.42 -20.56
CA GLU A 462 -11.71 15.54 -20.81
C GLU A 462 -10.33 15.05 -21.30
N VAL A 463 -10.13 13.74 -21.49
CA VAL A 463 -8.86 13.12 -21.87
C VAL A 463 -9.01 12.35 -23.17
N ASP A 464 -8.09 12.56 -24.12
CA ASP A 464 -8.02 11.83 -25.39
C ASP A 464 -7.25 10.52 -25.24
N ILE A 465 -6.12 10.52 -24.53
CA ILE A 465 -5.21 9.39 -24.36
C ILE A 465 -4.73 9.34 -22.92
N VAL A 466 -4.84 8.18 -22.26
CA VAL A 466 -4.23 7.94 -20.95
C VAL A 466 -2.79 7.46 -21.11
N LEU A 467 -1.87 8.09 -20.40
CA LEU A 467 -0.49 7.67 -20.25
C LEU A 467 -0.34 6.89 -18.93
N ASP A 468 -0.17 5.58 -19.04
CA ASP A 468 0.03 4.72 -17.87
C ASP A 468 1.43 4.93 -17.27
N THR A 469 1.56 4.65 -15.98
CA THR A 469 2.84 4.69 -15.27
C THR A 469 3.58 3.35 -15.37
N PHE A 470 4.90 3.41 -15.21
CA PHE A 470 5.77 2.24 -15.19
C PHE A 470 6.89 2.44 -14.14
N PRO A 471 7.44 1.37 -13.54
CA PRO A 471 7.09 -0.05 -13.76
C PRO A 471 5.75 -0.47 -13.13
N TYR A 472 5.17 0.32 -12.24
CA TYR A 472 3.90 0.03 -11.60
C TYR A 472 2.74 0.55 -12.45
N ASN A 473 2.10 -0.35 -13.17
CA ASN A 473 0.96 -0.03 -14.03
C ASN A 473 -0.32 0.31 -13.26
N GLY A 474 -1.30 0.85 -13.98
CA GLY A 474 -2.66 1.00 -13.49
C GLY A 474 -3.36 -0.35 -13.30
N GLY A 475 -4.30 -0.41 -12.38
CA GLY A 475 -5.23 -1.52 -12.22
C GLY A 475 -6.65 -1.01 -12.41
N THR A 476 -7.27 -0.55 -11.34
CA THR A 476 -8.60 0.07 -11.37
C THR A 476 -8.65 1.26 -12.32
N THR A 477 -7.66 2.15 -12.26
CA THR A 477 -7.58 3.33 -13.15
C THR A 477 -7.52 2.96 -14.63
N THR A 478 -6.85 1.85 -14.97
CA THR A 478 -6.84 1.31 -16.34
C THR A 478 -8.22 0.81 -16.73
N CYS A 479 -8.86 -0.02 -15.89
CA CYS A 479 -10.21 -0.51 -16.16
C CYS A 479 -11.22 0.62 -16.27
N GLU A 480 -11.11 1.66 -15.45
CA GLU A 480 -11.96 2.86 -15.50
C GLU A 480 -11.75 3.65 -16.78
N ALA A 481 -10.51 3.90 -17.19
CA ALA A 481 -10.22 4.57 -18.46
C ALA A 481 -10.78 3.80 -19.65
N MET A 482 -10.57 2.48 -19.70
CA MET A 482 -11.11 1.61 -20.74
C MET A 482 -12.65 1.61 -20.74
N TYR A 483 -13.27 1.53 -19.56
CA TYR A 483 -14.72 1.57 -19.41
C TYR A 483 -15.30 2.93 -19.84
N MET A 484 -14.56 4.02 -19.61
CA MET A 484 -14.90 5.37 -20.08
C MET A 484 -14.54 5.59 -21.56
N GLY A 485 -14.00 4.57 -22.23
CA GLY A 485 -13.70 4.60 -23.67
C GLY A 485 -12.39 5.29 -24.03
N VAL A 486 -11.50 5.58 -23.06
CA VAL A 486 -10.25 6.29 -23.33
C VAL A 486 -9.12 5.30 -23.64
N PRO A 487 -8.43 5.41 -24.79
CA PRO A 487 -7.27 4.59 -25.11
C PRO A 487 -6.12 4.83 -24.13
N ILE A 488 -5.32 3.80 -23.91
CA ILE A 488 -4.21 3.81 -22.96
C ILE A 488 -2.95 3.34 -23.65
N VAL A 489 -1.84 4.02 -23.40
CA VAL A 489 -0.50 3.57 -23.77
C VAL A 489 0.22 3.11 -22.50
N THR A 490 0.81 1.92 -22.52
CA THR A 490 1.49 1.30 -21.37
C THR A 490 2.80 0.64 -21.78
N ILE A 491 3.66 0.31 -20.80
CA ILE A 491 4.86 -0.53 -20.99
C ILE A 491 4.65 -1.86 -20.29
N GLU A 492 4.95 -2.97 -20.94
CA GLU A 492 5.02 -4.28 -20.31
C GLU A 492 6.38 -4.48 -19.64
N GLY A 493 6.37 -4.79 -18.34
CA GLY A 493 7.57 -5.00 -17.53
C GLY A 493 7.81 -6.45 -17.11
N ASN A 494 8.51 -6.65 -15.97
CA ASN A 494 9.07 -7.93 -15.57
C ASN A 494 8.32 -8.65 -14.44
N ASN A 495 7.28 -8.06 -13.87
CA ASN A 495 6.51 -8.65 -12.77
C ASN A 495 4.99 -8.51 -13.01
N ILE A 496 4.18 -9.10 -12.14
CA ILE A 496 2.72 -9.13 -12.28
C ILE A 496 2.15 -7.72 -12.47
N ILE A 497 2.57 -6.76 -11.63
CA ILE A 497 1.97 -5.42 -11.65
C ILE A 497 2.40 -4.61 -12.86
N SER A 498 3.60 -4.83 -13.36
CA SER A 498 4.11 -4.15 -14.57
C SER A 498 3.59 -4.74 -15.88
N ARG A 499 2.84 -5.83 -15.83
CA ARG A 499 2.17 -6.47 -16.97
C ARG A 499 0.65 -6.28 -16.93
N GLN A 500 0.12 -5.72 -15.84
CA GLN A 500 -1.32 -5.73 -15.58
C GLN A 500 -2.12 -4.96 -16.63
N THR A 501 -1.70 -3.74 -16.98
CA THR A 501 -2.37 -2.97 -18.05
C THR A 501 -2.23 -3.65 -19.41
N GLY A 502 -1.04 -4.21 -19.73
CA GLY A 502 -0.84 -4.98 -20.96
C GLY A 502 -1.78 -6.18 -21.05
N GLY A 503 -2.00 -6.91 -19.96
CA GLY A 503 -2.97 -7.98 -19.86
C GLY A 503 -4.40 -7.51 -20.19
N PHE A 504 -4.84 -6.39 -19.60
CA PHE A 504 -6.16 -5.83 -19.87
C PHE A 504 -6.33 -5.39 -21.33
N LEU A 505 -5.33 -4.71 -21.90
CA LEU A 505 -5.36 -4.30 -23.30
C LEU A 505 -5.39 -5.50 -24.25
N SER A 506 -4.70 -6.60 -23.91
CA SER A 506 -4.72 -7.84 -24.69
C SER A 506 -6.11 -8.47 -24.71
N LEU A 507 -6.86 -8.43 -23.59
CA LEU A 507 -8.22 -8.97 -23.51
C LEU A 507 -9.23 -8.22 -24.39
N VAL A 508 -8.99 -6.95 -24.71
CA VAL A 508 -9.87 -6.12 -25.56
C VAL A 508 -9.30 -5.90 -26.96
N GLY A 509 -8.17 -6.56 -27.31
CA GLY A 509 -7.57 -6.50 -28.63
C GLY A 509 -6.87 -5.16 -28.95
N LEU A 510 -6.29 -4.51 -27.94
CA LEU A 510 -5.54 -3.24 -28.07
C LEU A 510 -4.03 -3.44 -27.86
N ILE A 511 -3.46 -4.51 -28.41
CA ILE A 511 -2.05 -4.89 -28.23
C ILE A 511 -1.07 -3.88 -28.83
N ASP A 512 -1.49 -3.11 -29.84
CA ASP A 512 -0.64 -2.11 -30.49
C ASP A 512 -0.21 -0.99 -29.53
N TRP A 513 -0.93 -0.79 -28.43
CA TRP A 513 -0.65 0.26 -27.44
C TRP A 513 0.16 -0.25 -26.23
N ILE A 514 0.62 -1.50 -26.28
CA ILE A 514 1.56 -2.08 -25.33
C ILE A 514 2.97 -1.85 -25.87
N ALA A 515 3.72 -1.00 -25.18
CA ALA A 515 5.11 -0.71 -25.55
C ALA A 515 6.06 -1.74 -24.92
N LYS A 516 7.13 -2.06 -25.66
CA LYS A 516 8.18 -2.98 -25.20
C LYS A 516 9.25 -2.31 -24.34
N ASP A 517 9.42 -1.00 -24.49
CA ASP A 517 10.40 -0.18 -23.80
C ASP A 517 9.97 1.30 -23.77
N LYS A 518 10.76 2.16 -23.12
CA LYS A 518 10.47 3.59 -22.96
C LYS A 518 10.43 4.36 -24.30
N GLU A 519 11.32 4.04 -25.23
CA GLU A 519 11.36 4.66 -26.56
C GLU A 519 10.10 4.33 -27.35
N ASP A 520 9.68 3.04 -27.32
CA ASP A 520 8.45 2.59 -27.95
C ASP A 520 7.19 3.20 -27.31
N TYR A 521 7.20 3.40 -25.98
CA TYR A 521 6.11 4.08 -25.27
C TYR A 521 5.95 5.53 -25.74
N VAL A 522 7.04 6.29 -25.81
CA VAL A 522 7.03 7.65 -26.33
C VAL A 522 6.54 7.68 -27.78
N LYS A 523 7.09 6.79 -28.62
CA LYS A 523 6.70 6.68 -30.04
C LYS A 523 5.22 6.35 -30.21
N LYS A 524 4.67 5.40 -29.44
CA LYS A 524 3.25 5.01 -29.51
C LYS A 524 2.34 6.14 -29.04
N ALA A 525 2.71 6.84 -27.94
CA ALA A 525 1.94 7.97 -27.44
C ALA A 525 1.88 9.12 -28.45
N ILE A 526 3.00 9.47 -29.10
CA ILE A 526 3.05 10.48 -30.16
C ILE A 526 2.25 10.00 -31.37
N GLY A 527 2.48 8.77 -31.86
CA GLY A 527 1.78 8.25 -33.03
C GLY A 527 0.27 8.22 -32.83
N LEU A 528 -0.21 7.80 -31.64
CA LEU A 528 -1.64 7.83 -31.33
C LEU A 528 -2.18 9.26 -31.28
N SER A 529 -1.40 10.23 -30.77
CA SER A 529 -1.83 11.64 -30.72
C SER A 529 -1.99 12.29 -32.09
N GLU A 530 -1.35 11.76 -33.12
CA GLU A 530 -1.45 12.18 -34.52
C GLU A 530 -2.60 11.46 -35.27
N ASP A 531 -3.07 10.33 -34.75
CA ASP A 531 -4.13 9.52 -35.35
C ASP A 531 -5.49 9.72 -34.65
N ILE A 532 -6.10 10.87 -34.94
CA ILE A 532 -7.41 11.25 -34.41
C ILE A 532 -8.51 10.26 -34.81
N ILE A 533 -8.37 9.59 -35.94
CA ILE A 533 -9.35 8.62 -36.42
C ILE A 533 -9.33 7.40 -35.50
N SER A 534 -8.17 6.85 -35.22
CA SER A 534 -8.03 5.72 -34.29
C SER A 534 -8.52 6.06 -32.88
N ILE A 535 -8.24 7.26 -32.36
CA ILE A 535 -8.75 7.69 -31.05
C ILE A 535 -10.29 7.64 -31.04
N ARG A 536 -10.97 8.14 -32.07
CA ARG A 536 -12.44 8.14 -32.19
C ARG A 536 -13.00 6.71 -32.27
N GLU A 537 -12.39 5.86 -33.06
CA GLU A 537 -12.82 4.47 -33.23
C GLU A 537 -12.67 3.67 -31.93
N ILE A 538 -11.54 3.84 -31.25
CA ILE A 538 -11.31 3.24 -29.93
C ILE A 538 -12.37 3.74 -28.95
N ARG A 539 -12.55 5.06 -28.84
CA ARG A 539 -13.50 5.65 -27.90
C ARG A 539 -14.92 5.14 -28.11
N LYS A 540 -15.33 4.98 -29.37
CA LYS A 540 -16.66 4.48 -29.72
C LYS A 540 -16.85 2.99 -29.38
N SER A 541 -15.80 2.18 -29.46
CA SER A 541 -15.90 0.72 -29.37
C SER A 541 -15.43 0.12 -28.04
N LEU A 542 -14.50 0.81 -27.34
CA LEU A 542 -13.73 0.22 -26.24
C LEU A 542 -14.61 -0.21 -25.05
N ARG A 543 -15.59 0.59 -24.65
CA ARG A 543 -16.53 0.19 -23.58
C ARG A 543 -17.25 -1.11 -23.90
N ASN A 544 -17.76 -1.25 -25.14
CA ASN A 544 -18.44 -2.47 -25.54
C ASN A 544 -17.48 -3.66 -25.60
N LYS A 545 -16.27 -3.46 -26.15
CA LYS A 545 -15.22 -4.49 -26.14
C LYS A 545 -14.90 -4.94 -24.71
N MET A 546 -14.84 -3.99 -23.76
CA MET A 546 -14.59 -4.32 -22.36
C MET A 546 -15.75 -5.10 -21.73
N LYS A 547 -17.01 -4.68 -21.96
CA LYS A 547 -18.22 -5.36 -21.45
C LYS A 547 -18.36 -6.79 -21.97
N THR A 548 -17.88 -7.05 -23.18
CA THR A 548 -17.93 -8.39 -23.81
C THR A 548 -16.63 -9.19 -23.64
N SER A 549 -15.66 -8.67 -22.90
CA SER A 549 -14.39 -9.34 -22.63
C SER A 549 -14.42 -10.09 -21.29
N PRO A 550 -13.51 -11.07 -21.09
CA PRO A 550 -13.41 -11.84 -19.86
C PRO A 550 -13.23 -10.98 -18.58
N ILE A 551 -12.72 -9.75 -18.69
CA ILE A 551 -12.50 -8.88 -17.54
C ILE A 551 -13.81 -8.42 -16.88
N MET A 552 -14.93 -8.42 -17.61
CA MET A 552 -16.26 -8.06 -17.10
C MET A 552 -17.28 -9.21 -17.17
N ASP A 553 -16.89 -10.37 -17.65
CA ASP A 553 -17.70 -11.58 -17.60
C ASP A 553 -17.67 -12.19 -16.19
N CYS A 554 -18.43 -11.58 -15.30
CA CYS A 554 -18.42 -11.93 -13.88
C CYS A 554 -18.97 -13.35 -13.61
N GLU A 555 -19.89 -13.85 -14.43
CA GLU A 555 -20.45 -15.19 -14.28
C GLU A 555 -19.40 -16.25 -14.63
N MET A 556 -18.79 -16.15 -15.80
CA MET A 556 -17.73 -17.09 -16.22
C MET A 556 -16.53 -17.00 -15.29
N PHE A 557 -16.09 -15.78 -14.92
CA PHE A 557 -15.00 -15.59 -13.96
C PHE A 557 -15.28 -16.32 -12.64
N THR A 558 -16.50 -16.15 -12.09
CA THR A 558 -16.85 -16.77 -10.81
C THR A 558 -16.89 -18.30 -10.93
N ARG A 559 -17.40 -18.87 -12.03
CA ARG A 559 -17.33 -20.32 -12.26
C ARG A 559 -15.88 -20.82 -12.29
N ASN A 560 -15.01 -20.16 -13.06
CA ASN A 560 -13.57 -20.51 -13.12
C ASN A 560 -12.88 -20.40 -11.75
N PHE A 561 -13.28 -19.41 -10.94
CA PHE A 561 -12.77 -19.22 -9.59
C PHE A 561 -13.23 -20.34 -8.65
N GLU A 562 -14.53 -20.70 -8.67
CA GLU A 562 -15.10 -21.81 -7.92
C GLU A 562 -14.45 -23.16 -8.30
N ASP A 563 -14.24 -23.39 -9.58
CA ASP A 563 -13.56 -24.61 -10.07
C ASP A 563 -12.12 -24.71 -9.53
N ALA A 564 -11.41 -23.58 -9.49
CA ALA A 564 -10.08 -23.55 -8.88
C ALA A 564 -10.14 -23.90 -7.38
N LEU A 565 -11.14 -23.41 -6.64
CA LEU A 565 -11.33 -23.76 -5.23
C LEU A 565 -11.67 -25.25 -5.05
N LEU A 566 -12.52 -25.81 -5.91
CA LEU A 566 -12.87 -27.24 -5.90
C LEU A 566 -11.66 -28.12 -6.19
N ILE A 567 -10.83 -27.75 -7.16
CA ILE A 567 -9.56 -28.45 -7.46
C ILE A 567 -8.64 -28.46 -6.22
N MET A 568 -8.54 -27.34 -5.50
CA MET A 568 -7.72 -27.27 -4.29
C MET A 568 -8.26 -28.21 -3.18
N ILE A 569 -9.58 -28.25 -2.96
CA ILE A 569 -10.23 -29.14 -2.00
C ILE A 569 -9.98 -30.61 -2.36
N ASN A 570 -10.21 -31.00 -3.63
CA ASN A 570 -10.03 -32.37 -4.09
C ASN A 570 -8.58 -32.83 -3.94
N LYS A 571 -7.61 -31.99 -4.29
CA LYS A 571 -6.19 -32.29 -4.06
C LYS A 571 -5.87 -32.47 -2.58
N ARG A 572 -6.45 -31.65 -1.72
CA ARG A 572 -6.21 -31.73 -0.27
C ARG A 572 -6.82 -32.98 0.37
N LEU A 573 -7.94 -33.47 -0.17
CA LEU A 573 -8.60 -34.71 0.28
C LEU A 573 -7.96 -35.98 -0.32
N GLY A 574 -7.00 -35.85 -1.25
CA GLY A 574 -6.35 -36.99 -1.92
C GLY A 574 -7.20 -37.60 -3.04
N ASN A 575 -8.21 -36.88 -3.53
CA ASN A 575 -9.09 -37.31 -4.62
C ASN A 575 -8.47 -36.91 -5.99
N GLU A 576 -7.28 -37.44 -6.31
CA GLU A 576 -6.48 -37.04 -7.50
C GLU A 576 -6.97 -37.63 -8.84
N ASN A 577 -8.20 -38.03 -8.98
CA ASN A 577 -8.67 -38.69 -10.22
C ASN A 577 -9.92 -38.03 -10.82
N GLU A 578 -10.03 -36.67 -10.83
CA GLU A 578 -10.99 -36.06 -11.75
C GLU A 578 -10.55 -34.66 -12.21
#